data_74c65a20f3e9b55b70cf685e67262602
#
_entry.id   74c65a20f3e9b55b70cf685e67262602
#
_cell.length_a   1.000
_cell.length_b   1.000
_cell.length_c   1.000
_cell.angle_alpha   90.00
_cell.angle_beta   90.00
_cell.angle_gamma   90.00
#
_symmetry.space_group_name_H-M   'P 1'
#
loop_
_entity.id
_entity.type
_entity.pdbx_description
1 polymer ?
#
loop_
_entity_poly.entity_id
_entity_poly.type
_entity_poly.pdbx_seq_one_letter_code
_entity_poly.pdbx_strand_id
1 'polypeptide(L)'
;GIKEKKFIEKNYNYDFKNIIFEDLLFLKKIFFSKKYFNSKFYDEESKNYHSFDWLIAAKNLGGTECVLIAKKQIINWYNKRYSKNTFVWNDIFTSKRLINLIYNYDFYAISSTNNEKILFRKIILEHFIILDLLNKFRISKKSISIEMIKILLLFKLIHKKNISNIIYMLKEQMRTQVDKNGFHKSNNPSYQAEFINNLHEIKNIFLFFEIKIPEFVQYQIYNMTSVLGNLIHKDNSIAFFN
;
A
#
# COMPACT_ATOMS: atom_id res chain seq x y z
N GLY A 1 18.24 8.25 1.26
CA GLY A 1 18.86 9.57 1.15
C GLY A 1 17.90 10.72 1.40
N ILE A 2 18.29 11.93 1.00
CA ILE A 2 17.49 13.17 1.24
C ILE A 2 16.11 13.10 0.55
N LYS A 3 16.01 12.52 -0.66
CA LYS A 3 14.72 12.38 -1.37
C LYS A 3 13.79 11.33 -0.73
N GLU A 4 14.32 10.25 -0.18
CA GLU A 4 13.54 9.27 0.60
C GLU A 4 12.92 9.93 1.82
N LYS A 5 13.73 10.67 2.59
CA LYS A 5 13.28 11.38 3.78
C LYS A 5 12.20 12.39 3.45
N LYS A 6 12.40 13.22 2.40
CA LYS A 6 11.40 14.21 1.95
C LYS A 6 10.12 13.57 1.40
N PHE A 7 10.21 12.43 0.71
CA PHE A 7 9.02 11.70 0.26
C PHE A 7 8.21 11.18 1.44
N ILE A 8 8.89 10.57 2.39
CA ILE A 8 8.30 10.10 3.64
C ILE A 8 7.67 11.29 4.39
N GLU A 9 8.37 12.41 4.58
CA GLU A 9 7.88 13.59 5.29
C GLU A 9 6.69 14.28 4.61
N LYS A 10 6.65 14.38 3.28
CA LYS A 10 5.60 15.10 2.54
C LYS A 10 4.27 14.36 2.43
N ASN A 11 4.28 13.03 2.48
CA ASN A 11 3.06 12.22 2.42
C ASN A 11 2.31 12.11 3.76
N TYR A 12 2.81 12.78 4.82
CA TYR A 12 2.20 12.87 6.13
C TYR A 12 0.93 13.70 6.19
N ASN A 13 0.75 14.64 5.27
CA ASN A 13 -0.37 15.57 5.27
C ASN A 13 -1.62 15.02 4.56
N TYR A 14 -1.69 13.72 4.26
CA TYR A 14 -2.97 13.11 3.92
C TYR A 14 -3.81 13.01 5.18
N ASP A 15 -4.77 13.91 5.27
CA ASP A 15 -5.75 14.03 6.34
C ASP A 15 -6.71 12.82 6.27
N PHE A 16 -6.31 11.70 6.85
CA PHE A 16 -7.17 10.53 7.03
C PHE A 16 -8.17 10.78 8.16
N LYS A 17 -8.96 11.86 8.05
CA LYS A 17 -9.94 12.27 9.07
C LYS A 17 -11.12 11.32 9.23
N ASN A 18 -11.25 10.32 8.39
CA ASN A 18 -12.38 9.39 8.42
C ASN A 18 -11.96 7.98 8.83
N ILE A 19 -11.44 7.82 10.05
CA ILE A 19 -11.43 6.49 10.64
C ILE A 19 -12.82 6.20 11.18
N ILE A 20 -13.45 5.20 10.62
CA ILE A 20 -14.68 4.62 11.13
C ILE A 20 -14.38 4.01 12.50
N PHE A 21 -15.27 4.20 13.48
CA PHE A 21 -15.14 3.69 14.85
C PHE A 21 -14.85 2.17 14.90
N GLU A 22 -15.24 1.43 13.87
CA GLU A 22 -14.93 0.02 13.66
C GLU A 22 -13.44 -0.28 13.56
N ASP A 23 -12.63 0.62 12.97
CA ASP A 23 -11.18 0.46 12.88
C ASP A 23 -10.52 0.53 14.26
N LEU A 24 -11.07 1.33 15.17
CA LEU A 24 -10.59 1.42 16.55
C LEU A 24 -10.87 0.15 17.35
N LEU A 25 -12.05 -0.46 17.15
CA LEU A 25 -12.41 -1.73 17.78
C LEU A 25 -11.56 -2.88 17.22
N PHE A 26 -11.30 -2.86 15.91
CA PHE A 26 -10.42 -3.81 15.24
C PHE A 26 -8.99 -3.75 15.78
N LEU A 27 -8.43 -2.53 15.94
CA LEU A 27 -7.10 -2.36 16.52
C LEU A 27 -7.00 -2.87 17.94
N LYS A 28 -7.99 -2.58 18.78
CA LYS A 28 -8.02 -3.14 20.15
C LYS A 28 -7.98 -4.67 20.11
N LYS A 29 -8.72 -5.31 19.21
CA LYS A 29 -8.67 -6.77 19.03
C LYS A 29 -7.29 -7.25 18.59
N ILE A 30 -6.65 -6.59 17.61
CA ILE A 30 -5.28 -6.94 17.16
C ILE A 30 -4.27 -6.80 18.30
N PHE A 31 -4.30 -5.69 19.03
CA PHE A 31 -3.32 -5.40 20.08
C PHE A 31 -3.43 -6.33 21.28
N PHE A 32 -4.62 -6.81 21.62
CA PHE A 32 -4.86 -7.61 22.83
C PHE A 32 -5.05 -9.12 22.56
N SER A 33 -5.17 -9.56 21.30
CA SER A 33 -5.40 -10.97 21.02
C SER A 33 -4.14 -11.72 20.58
N LYS A 34 -3.83 -12.81 21.29
CA LYS A 34 -2.83 -13.81 20.86
C LYS A 34 -3.29 -14.58 19.61
N LYS A 35 -4.56 -14.50 19.25
CA LYS A 35 -5.23 -15.27 18.20
C LYS A 35 -4.65 -14.99 16.80
N TYR A 36 -4.34 -13.72 16.50
CA TYR A 36 -3.82 -13.32 15.17
C TYR A 36 -2.41 -13.84 14.88
N PHE A 37 -1.66 -14.20 15.92
CA PHE A 37 -0.32 -14.74 15.74
C PHE A 37 -0.29 -16.20 15.28
N ASN A 38 -1.39 -16.94 15.41
CA ASN A 38 -1.44 -18.38 15.17
C ASN A 38 -2.51 -18.80 14.15
N SER A 39 -3.27 -17.86 13.52
CA SER A 39 -4.34 -18.26 12.63
C SER A 39 -3.77 -18.90 11.35
N LYS A 40 -4.21 -20.12 11.07
CA LYS A 40 -4.08 -20.76 9.76
C LYS A 40 -5.13 -20.25 8.76
N PHE A 41 -6.01 -19.35 9.18
CA PHE A 41 -7.15 -18.86 8.42
C PHE A 41 -6.85 -17.49 7.81
N TYR A 42 -7.13 -17.36 6.53
CA TYR A 42 -6.96 -16.15 5.72
C TYR A 42 -8.25 -15.32 5.71
N ASP A 43 -8.79 -15.02 6.90
CA ASP A 43 -9.89 -14.09 7.06
C ASP A 43 -9.43 -12.63 6.81
N GLU A 44 -10.37 -11.70 6.77
CA GLU A 44 -10.09 -10.29 6.51
C GLU A 44 -9.17 -9.68 7.57
N GLU A 45 -9.32 -10.10 8.83
CA GLU A 45 -8.47 -9.68 9.94
C GLU A 45 -7.01 -10.12 9.73
N SER A 46 -6.80 -11.34 9.24
CA SER A 46 -5.47 -11.86 8.90
C SER A 46 -4.85 -11.09 7.72
N LYS A 47 -5.63 -10.74 6.72
CA LYS A 47 -5.18 -9.91 5.59
C LYS A 47 -4.70 -8.55 6.08
N ASN A 48 -5.49 -7.84 6.88
CA ASN A 48 -5.15 -6.55 7.45
C ASN A 48 -3.92 -6.62 8.35
N TYR A 49 -3.75 -7.72 9.10
CA TYR A 49 -2.56 -7.94 9.90
C TYR A 49 -1.30 -8.08 9.05
N HIS A 50 -1.35 -8.85 7.98
CA HIS A 50 -0.19 -9.13 7.12
C HIS A 50 0.11 -8.00 6.11
N SER A 51 -0.85 -7.16 5.76
CA SER A 51 -0.64 -5.95 4.95
C SER A 51 -0.13 -4.76 5.75
N PHE A 52 -0.20 -4.81 7.09
CA PHE A 52 0.07 -3.71 8.00
C PHE A 52 -0.90 -2.52 7.87
N ASP A 53 -2.13 -2.73 7.38
CA ASP A 53 -3.16 -1.69 7.31
C ASP A 53 -3.49 -1.12 8.69
N TRP A 54 -3.33 -1.92 9.74
CA TRP A 54 -3.44 -1.49 11.13
C TRP A 54 -2.46 -0.37 11.53
N LEU A 55 -1.34 -0.17 10.81
CA LEU A 55 -0.41 0.95 11.10
C LEU A 55 -1.05 2.32 10.87
N ILE A 56 -1.91 2.44 9.85
CA ILE A 56 -2.65 3.67 9.55
C ILE A 56 -3.53 4.02 10.75
N ALA A 57 -4.30 3.05 11.22
CA ALA A 57 -5.20 3.23 12.34
C ALA A 57 -4.43 3.49 13.66
N ALA A 58 -3.30 2.81 13.90
CA ALA A 58 -2.45 3.07 15.07
C ALA A 58 -1.88 4.49 15.07
N LYS A 59 -1.46 4.99 13.90
CA LYS A 59 -0.98 6.36 13.73
C LYS A 59 -2.08 7.39 14.02
N ASN A 60 -3.29 7.15 13.53
CA ASN A 60 -4.41 8.05 13.73
C ASN A 60 -4.90 8.09 15.18
N LEU A 61 -4.81 6.97 15.91
CA LEU A 61 -5.02 6.95 17.36
C LEU A 61 -3.98 7.78 18.10
N GLY A 62 -2.72 7.71 17.62
CA GLY A 62 -1.61 8.42 18.22
C GLY A 62 -1.22 7.94 19.62
N GLY A 63 -0.39 8.74 20.29
CA GLY A 63 0.05 8.47 21.66
C GLY A 63 1.25 7.50 21.73
N THR A 64 1.96 7.59 22.85
CA THR A 64 3.20 6.82 23.07
C THR A 64 2.94 5.31 23.09
N GLU A 65 1.81 4.89 23.64
CA GLU A 65 1.44 3.46 23.71
C GLU A 65 1.26 2.87 22.32
N CYS A 66 0.56 3.56 21.41
CA CYS A 66 0.38 3.10 20.03
C CYS A 66 1.71 2.97 19.28
N VAL A 67 2.66 3.92 19.52
CA VAL A 67 4.02 3.84 18.97
C VAL A 67 4.76 2.61 19.45
N LEU A 68 4.75 2.35 20.78
CA LEU A 68 5.43 1.18 21.36
C LEU A 68 4.85 -0.13 20.85
N ILE A 69 3.51 -0.23 20.76
CA ILE A 69 2.83 -1.40 20.24
C ILE A 69 3.17 -1.60 18.77
N ALA A 70 3.13 -0.54 17.95
CA ALA A 70 3.46 -0.62 16.53
C ALA A 70 4.89 -1.14 16.31
N LYS A 71 5.89 -0.59 17.02
CA LYS A 71 7.27 -1.07 16.98
C LYS A 71 7.37 -2.55 17.33
N LYS A 72 6.77 -2.96 18.45
CA LYS A 72 6.77 -4.34 18.92
C LYS A 72 6.12 -5.28 17.91
N GLN A 73 5.00 -4.91 17.30
CA GLN A 73 4.30 -5.73 16.32
C GLN A 73 5.10 -5.89 15.01
N ILE A 74 5.73 -4.81 14.50
CA ILE A 74 6.59 -4.88 13.32
C ILE A 74 7.77 -5.84 13.57
N ILE A 75 8.45 -5.68 14.70
CA ILE A 75 9.61 -6.52 15.06
C ILE A 75 9.19 -7.98 15.26
N ASN A 76 8.09 -8.22 15.96
CA ASN A 76 7.56 -9.57 16.17
C ASN A 76 7.17 -10.24 14.85
N TRP A 77 6.50 -9.50 13.96
CA TRP A 77 6.14 -10.00 12.65
C TRP A 77 7.39 -10.39 11.84
N TYR A 78 8.39 -9.53 11.83
CA TYR A 78 9.65 -9.78 11.14
C TYR A 78 10.39 -10.99 11.69
N ASN A 79 10.47 -11.13 13.03
CA ASN A 79 11.17 -12.25 13.68
C ASN A 79 10.48 -13.59 13.48
N LYS A 80 9.16 -13.62 13.30
CA LYS A 80 8.42 -14.87 13.00
C LYS A 80 8.74 -15.47 11.65
N ARG A 81 9.37 -14.71 10.77
CA ARG A 81 9.81 -15.14 9.43
C ARG A 81 8.84 -16.10 8.78
N TYR A 82 7.70 -15.62 8.36
CA TYR A 82 6.67 -16.41 7.65
C TYR A 82 7.17 -16.98 6.29
N SER A 83 8.45 -17.34 6.21
CA SER A 83 9.19 -17.69 4.99
C SER A 83 8.59 -18.83 4.18
N LYS A 84 7.75 -19.66 4.79
CA LYS A 84 7.08 -20.79 4.12
C LYS A 84 5.64 -20.47 3.67
N ASN A 85 5.13 -19.26 3.96
CA ASN A 85 3.76 -18.90 3.66
C ASN A 85 3.71 -18.04 2.40
N THR A 86 3.40 -18.65 1.26
CA THR A 86 3.29 -17.99 -0.04
C THR A 86 2.21 -16.91 -0.07
N PHE A 87 1.16 -17.03 0.75
CA PHE A 87 0.12 -16.02 0.87
C PHE A 87 0.67 -14.72 1.45
N VAL A 88 1.43 -14.78 2.54
CA VAL A 88 2.01 -13.61 3.22
C VAL A 88 3.02 -12.87 2.34
N TRP A 89 3.70 -13.60 1.47
CA TRP A 89 4.75 -13.08 0.60
C TRP A 89 4.33 -12.93 -0.87
N ASN A 90 3.03 -12.94 -1.16
CA ASN A 90 2.58 -12.57 -2.50
C ASN A 90 2.84 -11.07 -2.77
N ASP A 91 2.72 -10.66 -4.03
CA ASP A 91 3.00 -9.29 -4.46
C ASP A 91 2.07 -8.25 -3.83
N ILE A 92 0.79 -8.56 -3.67
CA ILE A 92 -0.21 -7.65 -3.11
C ILE A 92 0.10 -7.34 -1.65
N PHE A 93 0.19 -8.37 -0.79
CA PHE A 93 0.45 -8.16 0.65
C PHE A 93 1.84 -7.60 0.92
N THR A 94 2.86 -8.06 0.17
CA THR A 94 4.21 -7.54 0.32
C THR A 94 4.28 -6.07 -0.08
N SER A 95 3.57 -5.66 -1.14
CA SER A 95 3.51 -4.26 -1.58
C SER A 95 2.72 -3.40 -0.61
N LYS A 96 1.53 -3.82 -0.16
CA LYS A 96 0.73 -3.09 0.85
C LYS A 96 1.52 -2.91 2.14
N ARG A 97 2.13 -3.96 2.66
CA ARG A 97 2.97 -3.91 3.86
C ARG A 97 4.14 -2.94 3.71
N LEU A 98 4.83 -2.97 2.58
CA LEU A 98 5.94 -2.07 2.31
C LEU A 98 5.49 -0.61 2.22
N ILE A 99 4.36 -0.33 1.56
CA ILE A 99 3.75 1.00 1.51
C ILE A 99 3.45 1.50 2.94
N ASN A 100 2.81 0.67 3.75
CA ASN A 100 2.45 1.02 5.13
C ASN A 100 3.68 1.24 6.01
N LEU A 101 4.74 0.45 5.83
CA LEU A 101 6.02 0.67 6.51
C LEU A 101 6.66 1.99 6.11
N ILE A 102 6.65 2.36 4.83
CA ILE A 102 7.24 3.61 4.34
C ILE A 102 6.42 4.81 4.80
N TYR A 103 5.11 4.79 4.59
CA TYR A 103 4.23 5.94 4.85
C TYR A 103 4.05 6.24 6.34
N ASN A 104 4.23 5.24 7.19
CA ASN A 104 4.12 5.41 8.64
C ASN A 104 5.48 5.36 9.35
N TYR A 105 6.59 5.47 8.61
CA TYR A 105 7.94 5.34 9.18
C TYR A 105 8.19 6.30 10.36
N ASP A 106 7.84 7.58 10.23
CA ASP A 106 8.08 8.54 11.30
C ASP A 106 7.24 8.24 12.54
N PHE A 107 6.02 7.74 12.37
CA PHE A 107 5.18 7.39 13.50
C PHE A 107 5.85 6.36 14.39
N TYR A 108 6.27 5.21 13.85
CA TYR A 108 6.86 4.16 14.66
C TYR A 108 8.37 4.32 14.90
N ALA A 109 9.07 5.13 14.10
CA ALA A 109 10.51 5.30 14.22
C ALA A 109 10.93 6.56 15.00
N ILE A 110 10.01 7.50 15.31
CA ILE A 110 10.33 8.79 15.91
C ILE A 110 11.06 8.64 17.27
N SER A 111 10.60 7.73 18.11
CA SER A 111 11.17 7.46 19.44
C SER A 111 12.05 6.20 19.46
N SER A 112 12.55 5.78 18.30
CA SER A 112 13.33 4.55 18.16
C SER A 112 14.81 4.80 18.40
N THR A 113 15.47 3.82 19.02
CA THR A 113 16.92 3.76 19.13
C THR A 113 17.58 3.64 17.74
N ASN A 114 18.87 3.92 17.65
CA ASN A 114 19.59 3.74 16.39
C ASN A 114 19.54 2.29 15.88
N ASN A 115 19.63 1.31 16.77
CA ASN A 115 19.53 -0.10 16.42
C ASN A 115 18.15 -0.46 15.86
N GLU A 116 17.07 0.04 16.44
CA GLU A 116 15.71 -0.15 15.92
C GLU A 116 15.55 0.52 14.56
N LYS A 117 16.06 1.72 14.35
CA LYS A 117 16.03 2.41 13.06
C LYS A 117 16.79 1.63 11.96
N ILE A 118 17.94 1.05 12.31
CA ILE A 118 18.69 0.18 11.40
C ILE A 118 17.87 -1.06 11.05
N LEU A 119 17.22 -1.68 12.04
CA LEU A 119 16.36 -2.83 11.83
C LEU A 119 15.17 -2.50 10.92
N PHE A 120 14.48 -1.39 11.15
CA PHE A 120 13.35 -0.98 10.31
C PHE A 120 13.77 -0.72 8.85
N ARG A 121 14.91 -0.06 8.64
CA ARG A 121 15.46 0.14 7.30
C ARG A 121 15.81 -1.18 6.62
N LYS A 122 16.38 -2.13 7.38
CA LYS A 122 16.64 -3.49 6.89
C LYS A 122 15.34 -4.19 6.47
N ILE A 123 14.29 -4.12 7.29
CA ILE A 123 12.98 -4.71 6.97
C ILE A 123 12.44 -4.12 5.65
N ILE A 124 12.45 -2.81 5.50
CA ILE A 124 12.00 -2.12 4.29
C ILE A 124 12.83 -2.58 3.07
N LEU A 125 14.14 -2.64 3.18
CA LEU A 125 15.02 -3.06 2.09
C LEU A 125 14.77 -4.51 1.68
N GLU A 126 14.60 -5.42 2.63
CA GLU A 126 14.30 -6.83 2.36
C GLU A 126 12.97 -6.98 1.58
N HIS A 127 11.94 -6.20 1.91
CA HIS A 127 10.68 -6.19 1.16
C HIS A 127 10.86 -5.70 -0.29
N PHE A 128 11.68 -4.67 -0.52
CA PHE A 128 12.01 -4.23 -1.86
C PHE A 128 12.73 -5.32 -2.67
N ILE A 129 13.71 -6.00 -2.04
CA ILE A 129 14.45 -7.10 -2.68
C ILE A 129 13.48 -8.23 -3.07
N ILE A 130 12.58 -8.61 -2.18
CA ILE A 130 11.58 -9.66 -2.45
C ILE A 130 10.69 -9.27 -3.63
N LEU A 131 10.17 -8.02 -3.66
CA LEU A 131 9.33 -7.56 -4.77
C LEU A 131 10.11 -7.50 -6.09
N ASP A 132 11.37 -7.07 -6.08
CA ASP A 132 12.21 -7.07 -7.29
C ASP A 132 12.45 -8.50 -7.80
N LEU A 133 12.68 -9.46 -6.91
CA LEU A 133 12.79 -10.88 -7.25
C LEU A 133 11.48 -11.43 -7.81
N LEU A 134 10.35 -11.18 -7.14
CA LEU A 134 9.03 -11.58 -7.63
C LEU A 134 8.76 -11.02 -9.03
N ASN A 135 9.17 -9.78 -9.30
CA ASN A 135 9.05 -9.18 -10.62
C ASN A 135 9.94 -9.83 -11.68
N LYS A 136 11.18 -10.19 -11.33
CA LYS A 136 12.14 -10.82 -12.25
C LYS A 136 11.73 -12.23 -12.64
N PHE A 137 11.24 -13.02 -11.70
CA PHE A 137 10.87 -14.42 -11.92
C PHE A 137 9.46 -14.63 -12.45
N ARG A 138 8.67 -13.57 -12.66
CA ARG A 138 7.34 -13.70 -13.23
C ARG A 138 7.37 -14.05 -14.71
N ILE A 139 6.61 -15.10 -15.05
CA ILE A 139 6.45 -15.57 -16.44
C ILE A 139 5.59 -14.60 -17.25
N SER A 140 4.59 -13.96 -16.62
CA SER A 140 3.70 -12.98 -17.28
C SER A 140 3.67 -11.65 -16.54
N LYS A 141 4.05 -10.56 -17.22
CA LYS A 141 3.96 -9.19 -16.71
C LYS A 141 2.53 -8.66 -16.56
N LYS A 142 1.56 -9.33 -17.20
CA LYS A 142 0.14 -8.94 -17.16
C LYS A 142 -0.54 -9.15 -15.81
N SER A 143 0.06 -9.95 -14.93
CA SER A 143 -0.51 -10.32 -13.62
C SER A 143 0.12 -9.57 -12.43
N ILE A 144 0.84 -8.48 -12.70
CA ILE A 144 1.46 -7.67 -11.62
C ILE A 144 0.41 -6.72 -11.04
N SER A 145 0.29 -6.68 -9.71
CA SER A 145 -0.65 -5.76 -9.05
C SER A 145 -0.24 -4.28 -9.20
N ILE A 146 -1.21 -3.38 -9.16
CA ILE A 146 -0.95 -1.94 -9.25
C ILE A 146 -0.14 -1.43 -8.05
N GLU A 147 -0.32 -2.03 -6.89
CA GLU A 147 0.46 -1.77 -5.67
C GLU A 147 1.94 -2.09 -5.88
N MET A 148 2.23 -3.22 -6.51
CA MET A 148 3.60 -3.59 -6.83
C MET A 148 4.22 -2.64 -7.85
N ILE A 149 3.48 -2.24 -8.88
CA ILE A 149 3.95 -1.25 -9.87
C ILE A 149 4.30 0.07 -9.18
N LYS A 150 3.44 0.55 -8.29
CA LYS A 150 3.65 1.77 -7.50
C LYS A 150 4.95 1.71 -6.70
N ILE A 151 5.20 0.62 -5.99
CA ILE A 151 6.41 0.43 -5.19
C ILE A 151 7.66 0.32 -6.06
N LEU A 152 7.60 -0.42 -7.16
CA LEU A 152 8.73 -0.53 -8.09
C LEU A 152 9.05 0.82 -8.74
N LEU A 153 8.04 1.63 -9.06
CA LEU A 153 8.23 3.00 -9.53
C LEU A 153 8.99 3.84 -8.50
N LEU A 154 8.49 3.86 -7.26
CA LEU A 154 9.10 4.58 -6.14
C LEU A 154 10.56 4.16 -5.95
N PHE A 155 10.83 2.86 -5.87
CA PHE A 155 12.18 2.32 -5.71
C PHE A 155 13.11 2.75 -6.83
N LYS A 156 12.67 2.65 -8.10
CA LYS A 156 13.49 3.05 -9.24
C LYS A 156 13.80 4.54 -9.26
N LEU A 157 12.83 5.38 -8.90
CA LEU A 157 13.02 6.83 -8.85
C LEU A 157 13.96 7.26 -7.71
N ILE A 158 13.83 6.66 -6.52
CA ILE A 158 14.76 6.87 -5.41
C ILE A 158 16.22 6.59 -5.86
N HIS A 159 16.41 5.49 -6.57
CA HIS A 159 17.74 5.06 -7.04
C HIS A 159 18.13 5.63 -8.42
N LYS A 160 17.37 6.59 -8.95
CA LYS A 160 17.61 7.24 -10.26
C LYS A 160 17.76 6.23 -11.42
N LYS A 161 17.02 5.12 -11.37
CA LYS A 161 17.02 4.08 -12.39
C LYS A 161 15.98 4.35 -13.48
N ASN A 162 16.19 3.78 -14.66
CA ASN A 162 15.25 3.89 -15.78
C ASN A 162 13.90 3.26 -15.40
N ILE A 163 12.81 3.98 -15.69
CA ILE A 163 11.43 3.61 -15.36
C ILE A 163 10.61 3.13 -16.57
N SER A 164 11.18 3.09 -17.79
CA SER A 164 10.44 2.76 -19.01
C SER A 164 9.67 1.44 -18.91
N ASN A 165 10.28 0.41 -18.30
CA ASN A 165 9.61 -0.87 -18.09
C ASN A 165 8.44 -0.75 -17.10
N ILE A 166 8.53 0.12 -16.09
CA ILE A 166 7.43 0.34 -15.13
C ILE A 166 6.27 1.08 -15.80
N ILE A 167 6.57 2.07 -16.64
CA ILE A 167 5.57 2.77 -17.47
C ILE A 167 4.83 1.78 -18.38
N TYR A 168 5.56 0.88 -19.02
CA TYR A 168 4.95 -0.17 -19.84
C TYR A 168 4.03 -1.08 -19.01
N MET A 169 4.50 -1.55 -17.85
CA MET A 169 3.72 -2.39 -16.95
C MET A 169 2.44 -1.69 -16.47
N LEU A 170 2.54 -0.40 -16.14
CA LEU A 170 1.40 0.42 -15.73
C LEU A 170 0.36 0.54 -16.84
N LYS A 171 0.81 0.79 -18.09
CA LYS A 171 -0.06 0.86 -19.26
C LYS A 171 -0.79 -0.47 -19.51
N GLU A 172 -0.07 -1.59 -19.42
CA GLU A 172 -0.65 -2.92 -19.56
C GLU A 172 -1.65 -3.24 -18.44
N GLN A 173 -1.38 -2.80 -17.22
CA GLN A 173 -2.31 -2.99 -16.11
C GLN A 173 -3.62 -2.23 -16.32
N MET A 174 -3.56 -0.97 -16.77
CA MET A 174 -4.76 -0.22 -17.15
C MET A 174 -5.55 -0.91 -18.25
N ARG A 175 -4.88 -1.35 -19.31
CA ARG A 175 -5.52 -2.06 -20.44
C ARG A 175 -6.22 -3.37 -20.03
N THR A 176 -5.64 -4.07 -19.04
CA THR A 176 -6.17 -5.37 -18.59
C THR A 176 -7.25 -5.23 -17.53
N GLN A 177 -7.20 -4.20 -16.68
CA GLN A 177 -8.10 -4.04 -15.54
C GLN A 177 -9.25 -3.05 -15.78
N VAL A 178 -9.14 -2.18 -16.78
CA VAL A 178 -10.17 -1.19 -17.08
C VAL A 178 -10.73 -1.44 -18.48
N ASP A 179 -12.03 -1.28 -18.63
CA ASP A 179 -12.70 -1.37 -19.93
C ASP A 179 -12.63 -0.03 -20.69
N LYS A 180 -13.16 -0.03 -21.91
CA LYS A 180 -13.19 1.17 -22.78
C LYS A 180 -14.01 2.32 -22.23
N ASN A 181 -14.96 2.05 -21.34
CA ASN A 181 -15.86 3.02 -20.74
C ASN A 181 -15.33 3.56 -19.40
N GLY A 182 -14.19 3.06 -18.89
CA GLY A 182 -13.60 3.47 -17.61
C GLY A 182 -14.07 2.66 -16.41
N PHE A 183 -14.81 1.57 -16.60
CA PHE A 183 -15.16 0.66 -15.51
C PHE A 183 -14.01 -0.30 -15.22
N HIS A 184 -13.77 -0.54 -13.93
CA HIS A 184 -12.92 -1.66 -13.52
C HIS A 184 -13.60 -2.99 -13.89
N LYS A 185 -12.88 -3.89 -14.53
CA LYS A 185 -13.44 -5.16 -15.07
C LYS A 185 -13.98 -6.13 -14.03
N SER A 186 -13.72 -5.89 -12.74
CA SER A 186 -14.37 -6.63 -11.65
C SER A 186 -15.85 -6.28 -11.50
N ASN A 187 -16.32 -5.20 -12.12
CA ASN A 187 -17.65 -4.60 -11.92
C ASN A 187 -17.97 -4.29 -10.44
N ASN A 188 -16.93 -4.09 -9.62
CA ASN A 188 -17.07 -3.78 -8.20
C ASN A 188 -16.61 -2.33 -7.94
N PRO A 189 -17.50 -1.45 -7.46
CA PRO A 189 -17.17 -0.05 -7.19
C PRO A 189 -16.05 0.14 -6.16
N SER A 190 -15.90 -0.77 -5.20
CA SER A 190 -14.80 -0.70 -4.23
C SER A 190 -13.44 -0.94 -4.90
N TYR A 191 -13.35 -1.90 -5.82
CA TYR A 191 -12.14 -2.08 -6.63
C TYR A 191 -11.91 -0.92 -7.59
N GLN A 192 -12.98 -0.31 -8.12
CA GLN A 192 -12.89 0.92 -8.90
C GLN A 192 -12.21 2.02 -8.09
N ALA A 193 -12.72 2.29 -6.88
CA ALA A 193 -12.19 3.31 -5.98
C ALA A 193 -10.74 3.01 -5.56
N GLU A 194 -10.42 1.76 -5.20
CA GLU A 194 -9.06 1.34 -4.82
C GLU A 194 -8.07 1.54 -5.99
N PHE A 195 -8.48 1.21 -7.21
CA PHE A 195 -7.64 1.40 -8.40
C PHE A 195 -7.39 2.88 -8.68
N ILE A 196 -8.42 3.73 -8.60
CA ILE A 196 -8.31 5.19 -8.73
C ILE A 196 -7.33 5.74 -7.68
N ASN A 197 -7.45 5.33 -6.41
CA ASN A 197 -6.55 5.76 -5.36
C ASN A 197 -5.09 5.39 -5.65
N ASN A 198 -4.83 4.18 -6.12
CA ASN A 198 -3.49 3.76 -6.53
C ASN A 198 -2.94 4.62 -7.68
N LEU A 199 -3.78 5.00 -8.65
CA LEU A 199 -3.39 5.90 -9.74
C LEU A 199 -3.07 7.32 -9.24
N HIS A 200 -3.83 7.85 -8.28
CA HIS A 200 -3.53 9.12 -7.63
C HIS A 200 -2.20 9.08 -6.87
N GLU A 201 -1.91 8.02 -6.15
CA GLU A 201 -0.63 7.85 -5.47
C GLU A 201 0.55 7.77 -6.48
N ILE A 202 0.37 7.04 -7.59
CA ILE A 202 1.35 7.01 -8.69
C ILE A 202 1.56 8.41 -9.27
N LYS A 203 0.49 9.17 -9.52
CA LYS A 203 0.58 10.57 -9.94
C LYS A 203 1.38 11.41 -8.95
N ASN A 204 1.12 11.26 -7.65
CA ASN A 204 1.84 11.99 -6.60
C ASN A 204 3.32 11.62 -6.54
N ILE A 205 3.68 10.36 -6.80
CA ILE A 205 5.09 9.94 -6.94
C ILE A 205 5.77 10.69 -8.09
N PHE A 206 5.15 10.76 -9.27
CA PHE A 206 5.69 11.53 -10.40
C PHE A 206 5.90 13.01 -10.05
N LEU A 207 4.89 13.65 -9.43
CA LEU A 207 4.96 15.05 -9.00
C LEU A 207 6.08 15.28 -7.97
N PHE A 208 6.22 14.37 -7.00
CA PHE A 208 7.24 14.48 -5.96
C PHE A 208 8.67 14.42 -6.53
N PHE A 209 8.88 13.61 -7.57
CA PHE A 209 10.18 13.51 -8.25
C PHE A 209 10.34 14.50 -9.40
N GLU A 210 9.38 15.42 -9.58
CA GLU A 210 9.40 16.45 -10.65
C GLU A 210 9.47 15.84 -12.06
N ILE A 211 8.82 14.70 -12.25
CA ILE A 211 8.77 13.98 -13.53
C ILE A 211 7.42 14.22 -14.19
N LYS A 212 7.41 14.45 -15.50
CA LYS A 212 6.18 14.62 -16.28
C LYS A 212 5.31 13.38 -16.10
N ILE A 213 4.05 13.59 -15.67
CA ILE A 213 3.06 12.54 -15.53
C ILE A 213 2.69 12.04 -16.92
N PRO A 214 2.74 10.71 -17.19
CA PRO A 214 2.27 10.18 -18.47
C PRO A 214 0.81 10.55 -18.72
N GLU A 215 0.48 11.02 -19.91
CA GLU A 215 -0.88 11.50 -20.28
C GLU A 215 -1.94 10.42 -20.06
N PHE A 216 -1.63 9.17 -20.37
CA PHE A 216 -2.57 8.06 -20.18
C PHE A 216 -2.93 7.83 -18.68
N VAL A 217 -2.07 8.19 -17.72
CA VAL A 217 -2.38 8.13 -16.28
C VAL A 217 -3.42 9.17 -15.92
N GLN A 218 -3.25 10.42 -16.39
CA GLN A 218 -4.20 11.49 -16.13
C GLN A 218 -5.55 11.22 -16.78
N TYR A 219 -5.53 10.76 -18.03
CA TYR A 219 -6.73 10.36 -18.76
C TYR A 219 -7.49 9.25 -18.03
N GLN A 220 -6.78 8.22 -17.56
CA GLN A 220 -7.41 7.09 -16.88
C GLN A 220 -8.01 7.49 -15.53
N ILE A 221 -7.33 8.34 -14.74
CA ILE A 221 -7.88 8.89 -13.50
C ILE A 221 -9.19 9.63 -13.78
N TYR A 222 -9.18 10.54 -14.76
CA TYR A 222 -10.36 11.30 -15.13
C TYR A 222 -11.53 10.41 -15.53
N ASN A 223 -11.28 9.47 -16.44
CA ASN A 223 -12.29 8.57 -16.98
C ASN A 223 -12.92 7.69 -15.89
N MET A 224 -12.08 7.04 -15.06
CA MET A 224 -12.55 6.18 -13.98
C MET A 224 -13.28 6.96 -12.87
N THR A 225 -12.84 8.18 -12.56
CA THR A 225 -13.49 9.03 -11.55
C THR A 225 -14.87 9.49 -12.02
N SER A 226 -15.00 9.86 -13.31
CA SER A 226 -16.30 10.21 -13.92
C SER A 226 -17.29 9.05 -13.80
N VAL A 227 -16.84 7.85 -14.08
CA VAL A 227 -17.67 6.64 -13.93
C VAL A 227 -18.05 6.36 -12.49
N LEU A 228 -17.10 6.47 -11.55
CA LEU A 228 -17.36 6.26 -10.12
C LEU A 228 -18.40 7.25 -9.60
N GLY A 229 -18.36 8.51 -10.06
CA GLY A 229 -19.35 9.54 -9.70
C GLY A 229 -20.79 9.13 -10.03
N ASN A 230 -20.98 8.36 -11.09
CA ASN A 230 -22.30 7.83 -11.47
C ASN A 230 -22.76 6.64 -10.60
N LEU A 231 -21.85 6.04 -9.82
CA LEU A 231 -22.12 4.90 -8.94
C LEU A 231 -22.29 5.32 -7.46
N ILE A 232 -22.21 6.61 -7.17
CA ILE A 232 -22.38 7.14 -5.82
C ILE A 232 -23.83 7.54 -5.65
N HIS A 233 -24.48 7.05 -4.58
CA HIS A 233 -25.83 7.45 -4.20
C HIS A 233 -25.89 8.89 -3.63
N LYS A 234 -27.08 9.45 -3.53
CA LYS A 234 -27.29 10.82 -2.99
C LYS A 234 -26.83 10.98 -1.53
N ASP A 235 -26.74 9.90 -0.78
CA ASP A 235 -26.22 9.84 0.59
C ASP A 235 -24.70 9.64 0.67
N ASN A 236 -23.99 9.72 -0.46
CA ASN A 236 -22.56 9.46 -0.61
C ASN A 236 -22.14 8.00 -0.36
N SER A 237 -23.06 7.07 -0.26
CA SER A 237 -22.74 5.64 -0.27
C SER A 237 -22.41 5.16 -1.69
N ILE A 238 -21.56 4.15 -1.78
CA ILE A 238 -21.21 3.51 -3.07
C ILE A 238 -22.22 2.39 -3.34
N ALA A 239 -22.74 2.33 -4.57
CA ALA A 239 -23.63 1.24 -4.99
C ALA A 239 -22.93 -0.11 -4.83
N PHE A 240 -23.56 -1.04 -4.11
CA PHE A 240 -23.10 -2.43 -4.02
C PHE A 240 -23.81 -3.24 -5.10
N PHE A 241 -23.03 -3.81 -6.01
CA PHE A 241 -23.51 -4.82 -6.94
C PHE A 241 -23.09 -6.18 -6.40
N ASN A 242 -24.05 -7.00 -6.01
CA ASN A 242 -23.84 -8.39 -5.60
C ASN A 242 -23.56 -9.28 -6.80
#